data_3d7075f926230b1375cccfea4ac25982
#
_entry.id   3d7075f926230b1375cccfea4ac25982
#
_cell.length_a   1.000
_cell.length_b   1.000
_cell.length_c   1.000
_cell.angle_alpha   90.00
_cell.angle_beta   90.00
_cell.angle_gamma   90.00
#
_symmetry.space_group_name_H-M   'P 1'
#
loop_
_entity.id
_entity.type
_entity.pdbx_description
1 polymer ?
#
loop_
_entity_poly.entity_id
_entity_poly.type
_entity_poly.pdbx_seq_one_letter_code
_entity_poly.pdbx_strand_id
1 'polypeptide(L)'
;MNMEIMLDFNDLNISTYELCRILGILLDNAIEAAKMCEEKIINIQVRRDFKIDRKLIIIENTYKNKSLNIDKIFEKGYSTKKNNEELHGLGLWNIRRILHKNSNLNLFTTKKDKLFSQQLEIY
;
A
#
# COMPACT_ATOMS: atom_id res chain seq x y z
N MET A 1 -0.90 -14.58 -6.90
CA MET A 1 -0.15 -13.63 -6.06
C MET A 1 1.31 -14.05 -6.03
N ASN A 2 2.20 -13.11 -6.29
CA ASN A 2 3.64 -13.33 -6.18
C ASN A 2 4.18 -12.60 -4.96
N MET A 3 4.95 -13.32 -4.14
CA MET A 3 5.53 -12.73 -2.94
C MET A 3 7.02 -13.02 -2.90
N GLU A 4 7.81 -11.97 -2.67
CA GLU A 4 9.26 -12.05 -2.59
C GLU A 4 9.71 -11.31 -1.34
N ILE A 5 10.23 -12.04 -0.35
CA ILE A 5 10.65 -11.48 0.92
C ILE A 5 12.14 -11.77 1.11
N MET A 6 12.94 -10.70 1.16
CA MET A 6 14.40 -10.79 1.21
C MET A 6 14.99 -10.32 2.53
N LEU A 7 14.16 -10.08 3.55
CA LEU A 7 14.62 -9.72 4.89
C LEU A 7 13.61 -10.13 5.95
N ASP A 8 14.05 -10.18 7.19
CA ASP A 8 13.21 -10.51 8.34
C ASP A 8 12.39 -9.28 8.74
N PHE A 9 11.10 -9.48 8.99
CA PHE A 9 10.22 -8.41 9.47
C PHE A 9 10.67 -7.85 10.82
N ASN A 10 11.38 -8.62 11.62
CA ASN A 10 11.91 -8.14 12.91
C ASN A 10 12.99 -7.07 12.74
N ASP A 11 13.58 -6.96 11.56
CA ASP A 11 14.60 -5.95 11.26
C ASP A 11 13.99 -4.60 10.85
N LEU A 12 12.67 -4.51 10.79
CA LEU A 12 11.99 -3.30 10.38
C LEU A 12 11.82 -2.33 11.55
N ASN A 13 12.14 -1.06 11.31
CA ASN A 13 12.04 -0.01 12.32
C ASN A 13 10.62 0.55 12.39
N ILE A 14 9.68 -0.31 12.78
CA ILE A 14 8.27 0.02 12.93
C ILE A 14 7.65 -0.96 13.93
N SER A 15 6.68 -0.51 14.71
CA SER A 15 5.98 -1.40 15.63
C SER A 15 5.21 -2.48 14.85
N THR A 16 5.14 -3.67 15.43
CA THR A 16 4.41 -4.78 14.82
C THR A 16 2.94 -4.42 14.59
N TYR A 17 2.33 -3.74 15.54
CA TYR A 17 0.94 -3.32 15.43
C TYR A 17 0.71 -2.41 14.23
N GLU A 18 1.54 -1.37 14.09
CA GLU A 18 1.40 -0.41 13.00
C GLU A 18 1.70 -1.04 11.65
N LEU A 19 2.72 -1.90 11.59
CA LEU A 19 3.06 -2.62 10.36
C LEU A 19 1.90 -3.51 9.90
N CYS A 20 1.33 -4.29 10.82
CA CYS A 20 0.19 -5.16 10.49
C CYS A 20 -1.01 -4.35 10.02
N ARG A 21 -1.25 -3.19 10.62
CA ARG A 21 -2.36 -2.33 10.22
C ARG A 21 -2.16 -1.76 8.81
N ILE A 22 -0.96 -1.26 8.52
CA ILE A 22 -0.65 -0.73 7.19
C ILE A 22 -0.76 -1.83 6.14
N LEU A 23 -0.10 -2.97 6.38
CA LEU A 23 -0.11 -4.07 5.42
C LEU A 23 -1.51 -4.62 5.18
N GLY A 24 -2.31 -4.77 6.24
CA GLY A 24 -3.67 -5.23 6.12
C GLY A 24 -4.50 -4.33 5.21
N ILE A 25 -4.40 -3.03 5.39
CA ILE A 25 -5.12 -2.06 4.58
C ILE A 25 -4.65 -2.09 3.12
N LEU A 26 -3.33 -2.09 2.90
CA LEU A 26 -2.78 -2.10 1.54
C LEU A 26 -3.13 -3.39 0.80
N LEU A 27 -3.05 -4.54 1.48
CA LEU A 27 -3.39 -5.83 0.89
C LEU A 27 -4.87 -5.94 0.57
N ASP A 28 -5.75 -5.50 1.47
CA ASP A 28 -7.18 -5.51 1.21
C ASP A 28 -7.52 -4.66 -0.02
N ASN A 29 -6.93 -3.48 -0.12
CA ASN A 29 -7.14 -2.60 -1.27
C ASN A 29 -6.63 -3.24 -2.57
N ALA A 30 -5.45 -3.89 -2.52
CA ALA A 30 -4.88 -4.56 -3.68
C ALA A 30 -5.76 -5.72 -4.15
N ILE A 31 -6.24 -6.55 -3.22
CA ILE A 31 -7.09 -7.69 -3.53
C ILE A 31 -8.40 -7.23 -4.17
N GLU A 32 -9.04 -6.22 -3.59
CA GLU A 32 -10.31 -5.73 -4.12
C GLU A 32 -10.15 -5.10 -5.50
N ALA A 33 -9.07 -4.35 -5.72
CA ALA A 33 -8.81 -3.75 -7.02
C ALA A 33 -8.53 -4.83 -8.09
N ALA A 34 -7.72 -5.82 -7.76
CA ALA A 34 -7.38 -6.89 -8.68
C ALA A 34 -8.57 -7.78 -9.04
N LYS A 35 -9.51 -7.99 -8.11
CA LYS A 35 -10.71 -8.78 -8.34
C LYS A 35 -11.53 -8.27 -9.52
N MET A 36 -11.49 -6.98 -9.77
CA MET A 36 -12.29 -6.34 -10.83
C MET A 36 -11.62 -6.44 -12.20
N CYS A 37 -10.44 -7.02 -12.27
CA CYS A 37 -9.67 -7.14 -13.52
C CYS A 37 -9.75 -8.54 -14.07
N GLU A 38 -9.63 -8.67 -15.40
CA GLU A 38 -9.52 -9.97 -16.04
C GLU A 38 -8.22 -10.65 -15.63
N GLU A 39 -7.14 -9.89 -15.67
CA GLU A 39 -5.83 -10.34 -15.23
C GLU A 39 -5.63 -9.87 -13.77
N LYS A 40 -5.67 -10.83 -12.86
CA LYS A 40 -5.59 -10.56 -11.42
C LYS A 40 -4.18 -10.78 -10.92
N ILE A 41 -3.39 -9.71 -10.92
CA ILE A 41 -1.98 -9.74 -10.52
C ILE A 41 -1.81 -8.98 -9.22
N ILE A 42 -1.14 -9.59 -8.25
CA ILE A 42 -0.69 -8.94 -7.03
C ILE A 42 0.75 -9.38 -6.79
N ASN A 43 1.66 -8.43 -6.71
CA ASN A 43 3.07 -8.65 -6.43
C ASN A 43 3.44 -7.97 -5.12
N ILE A 44 4.14 -8.70 -4.24
CA ILE A 44 4.61 -8.18 -2.97
C ILE A 44 6.11 -8.41 -2.90
N GLN A 45 6.86 -7.33 -2.62
CA GLN A 45 8.30 -7.40 -2.42
C GLN A 45 8.65 -6.77 -1.09
N VAL A 46 9.51 -7.43 -0.32
CA VAL A 46 10.09 -6.90 0.90
C VAL A 46 11.60 -6.99 0.75
N ARG A 47 12.26 -5.85 0.69
CA ARG A 47 13.70 -5.83 0.42
C ARG A 47 14.39 -4.65 1.08
N ARG A 48 15.73 -4.72 1.15
CA ARG A 48 16.57 -3.62 1.61
C ARG A 48 17.08 -2.82 0.42
N ASP A 49 17.11 -1.51 0.57
CA ASP A 49 17.77 -0.63 -0.39
C ASP A 49 19.21 -0.40 0.10
N PHE A 50 20.19 -0.92 -0.66
CA PHE A 50 21.58 -0.82 -0.25
C PHE A 50 22.22 0.54 -0.51
N LYS A 51 21.61 1.38 -1.34
CA LYS A 51 22.13 2.71 -1.64
C LYS A 51 21.77 3.70 -0.54
N ILE A 52 20.61 3.52 0.05
CA ILE A 52 20.10 4.34 1.15
C ILE A 52 19.72 3.36 2.25
N ASP A 53 20.04 3.68 3.49
CA ASP A 53 19.72 2.79 4.61
C ASP A 53 18.22 2.80 4.90
N ARG A 54 17.49 2.07 4.07
CA ARG A 54 16.03 1.92 4.22
C ARG A 54 15.58 0.53 3.78
N LYS A 55 14.45 0.12 4.32
CA LYS A 55 13.76 -1.10 3.90
C LYS A 55 12.52 -0.72 3.11
N LEU A 56 12.17 -1.55 2.15
CA LEU A 56 11.06 -1.30 1.24
C LEU A 56 10.07 -2.43 1.29
N ILE A 57 8.78 -2.09 1.38
CA ILE A 57 7.69 -3.03 1.18
C ILE A 57 6.88 -2.49 0.01
N ILE A 58 6.84 -3.23 -1.08
CA ILE A 58 6.18 -2.81 -2.31
C ILE A 58 5.02 -3.75 -2.60
N ILE A 59 3.83 -3.19 -2.71
CA ILE A 59 2.63 -3.94 -3.09
C ILE A 59 2.12 -3.36 -4.40
N GLU A 60 2.09 -4.20 -5.42
CA GLU A 60 1.70 -3.83 -6.76
C GLU A 60 0.54 -4.71 -7.22
N ASN A 61 -0.47 -4.11 -7.82
CA ASN A 61 -1.66 -4.85 -8.24
C ASN A 61 -2.24 -4.27 -9.53
N THR A 62 -2.93 -5.15 -10.28
CA THR A 62 -3.74 -4.70 -11.39
C THR A 62 -4.93 -3.92 -10.88
N TYR A 63 -5.35 -2.91 -11.63
CA TYR A 63 -6.51 -2.10 -11.29
C TYR A 63 -7.26 -1.66 -12.54
N LYS A 64 -8.54 -1.36 -12.37
CA LYS A 64 -9.42 -1.02 -13.50
C LYS A 64 -9.83 0.44 -13.52
N ASN A 65 -9.81 1.12 -12.39
CA ASN A 65 -10.26 2.50 -12.28
C ASN A 65 -9.16 3.49 -12.69
N LYS A 66 -9.16 3.84 -13.98
CA LYS A 66 -8.17 4.77 -14.53
C LYS A 66 -8.38 6.21 -14.11
N SER A 67 -9.56 6.54 -13.56
CA SER A 67 -9.87 7.88 -13.07
C SER A 67 -9.43 8.12 -11.64
N LEU A 68 -8.79 7.12 -11.01
CA LEU A 68 -8.28 7.24 -9.66
C LEU A 68 -7.32 8.43 -9.52
N ASN A 69 -7.62 9.34 -8.60
CA ASN A 69 -6.78 10.48 -8.33
C ASN A 69 -5.86 10.18 -7.16
N ILE A 70 -4.57 10.00 -7.45
CA ILE A 70 -3.56 9.63 -6.44
C ILE A 70 -3.48 10.68 -5.33
N ASP A 71 -3.62 11.97 -5.66
CA ASP A 71 -3.51 13.02 -4.67
C ASP A 71 -4.64 13.01 -3.64
N LYS A 72 -5.77 12.39 -3.99
CA LYS A 72 -6.95 12.37 -3.14
C LYS A 72 -7.20 11.05 -2.41
N ILE A 73 -6.48 9.98 -2.76
CA ILE A 73 -6.78 8.65 -2.18
C ILE A 73 -6.57 8.58 -0.67
N PHE A 74 -5.80 9.50 -0.11
CA PHE A 74 -5.54 9.55 1.33
C PHE A 74 -6.52 10.44 2.09
N GLU A 75 -7.42 11.12 1.39
CA GLU A 75 -8.44 11.93 2.05
C GLU A 75 -9.47 11.04 2.75
N LYS A 76 -9.92 11.50 3.92
CA LYS A 76 -10.93 10.78 4.67
C LYS A 76 -12.20 10.63 3.85
N GLY A 77 -12.69 9.41 3.71
CA GLY A 77 -13.93 9.13 2.98
C GLY A 77 -13.76 8.94 1.48
N TYR A 78 -12.56 9.20 0.92
CA TYR A 78 -12.35 8.98 -0.50
C TYR A 78 -12.36 7.48 -0.83
N SER A 79 -13.17 7.09 -1.80
CA SER A 79 -13.24 5.72 -2.27
C SER A 79 -13.81 5.67 -3.67
N THR A 80 -13.32 4.72 -4.47
CA THR A 80 -13.88 4.41 -5.78
C THR A 80 -14.88 3.25 -5.72
N LYS A 81 -15.09 2.70 -4.52
CA LYS A 81 -15.96 1.54 -4.31
C LYS A 81 -17.38 2.03 -4.00
N LYS A 82 -18.37 1.33 -4.55
CA LYS A 82 -19.77 1.73 -4.41
C LYS A 82 -20.39 1.33 -3.08
N ASN A 83 -19.94 0.23 -2.47
CA ASN A 83 -20.48 -0.29 -1.23
C ASN A 83 -19.50 -0.07 -0.09
N ASN A 84 -19.99 0.36 1.07
CA ASN A 84 -19.18 0.61 2.27
C ASN A 84 -18.03 1.58 2.02
N GLU A 85 -18.32 2.62 1.26
CA GLU A 85 -17.32 3.62 0.87
C GLU A 85 -16.62 4.26 2.07
N GLU A 86 -17.37 4.52 3.14
CA GLU A 86 -16.80 5.13 4.34
C GLU A 86 -15.69 4.28 4.95
N LEU A 87 -15.90 2.96 5.05
CA LEU A 87 -14.90 2.04 5.61
C LEU A 87 -13.67 1.98 4.72
N HIS A 88 -13.87 1.92 3.40
CA HIS A 88 -12.77 1.84 2.45
C HIS A 88 -11.98 3.13 2.37
N GLY A 89 -12.68 4.28 2.39
CA GLY A 89 -12.02 5.57 2.39
C GLY A 89 -11.24 5.85 3.65
N LEU A 90 -11.61 5.25 4.78
CA LEU A 90 -10.90 5.40 6.04
C LEU A 90 -9.60 4.60 6.09
N GLY A 91 -9.45 3.55 5.28
CA GLY A 91 -8.25 2.73 5.27
C GLY A 91 -7.00 3.53 4.98
N LEU A 92 -6.92 4.18 3.81
CA LEU A 92 -5.75 4.97 3.44
C LEU A 92 -5.60 6.21 4.32
N TRP A 93 -6.69 6.80 4.77
CA TRP A 93 -6.64 7.91 5.73
C TRP A 93 -5.97 7.48 7.05
N ASN A 94 -6.27 6.27 7.53
CA ASN A 94 -5.63 5.72 8.72
C ASN A 94 -4.13 5.51 8.51
N ILE A 95 -3.72 5.03 7.33
CA ILE A 95 -2.30 4.92 6.99
C ILE A 95 -1.64 6.29 7.07
N ARG A 96 -2.26 7.31 6.49
CA ARG A 96 -1.73 8.67 6.54
C ARG A 96 -1.50 9.14 7.98
N ARG A 97 -2.41 8.80 8.89
CA ARG A 97 -2.24 9.15 10.30
C ARG A 97 -1.03 8.47 10.92
N ILE A 98 -0.80 7.19 10.60
CA ILE A 98 0.37 6.46 11.08
C ILE A 98 1.65 7.10 10.53
N LEU A 99 1.66 7.47 9.25
CA LEU A 99 2.81 8.13 8.64
C LEU A 99 3.13 9.46 9.32
N HIS A 100 2.11 10.22 9.71
CA HIS A 100 2.31 11.48 10.40
C HIS A 100 2.94 11.32 11.78
N LYS A 101 2.70 10.20 12.44
CA LYS A 101 3.28 9.90 13.75
C LYS A 101 4.70 9.39 13.69
N ASN A 102 5.14 8.90 12.54
CA ASN A 102 6.42 8.22 12.39
C ASN A 102 7.22 8.87 11.28
N SER A 103 8.16 9.73 11.65
CA SER A 103 8.98 10.48 10.68
C SER A 103 9.89 9.59 9.83
N ASN A 104 10.12 8.35 10.27
CA ASN A 104 10.95 7.39 9.52
C ASN A 104 10.16 6.57 8.49
N LEU A 105 8.87 6.82 8.36
CA LEU A 105 8.02 6.12 7.39
C LEU A 105 7.61 7.04 6.26
N ASN A 106 7.58 6.49 5.05
CA ASN A 106 7.11 7.20 3.87
C ASN A 106 6.38 6.24 2.96
N LEU A 107 5.41 6.75 2.21
CA LEU A 107 4.64 5.93 1.29
C LEU A 107 4.54 6.62 -0.06
N PHE A 108 4.97 5.91 -1.10
CA PHE A 108 4.86 6.36 -2.48
C PHE A 108 3.79 5.57 -3.21
N THR A 109 2.94 6.30 -3.92
CA THR A 109 1.89 5.72 -4.75
C THR A 109 2.17 6.06 -6.20
N THR A 110 2.17 5.04 -7.06
CA THR A 110 2.32 5.24 -8.50
C THR A 110 1.28 4.42 -9.25
N LYS A 111 0.90 4.89 -10.42
CA LYS A 111 0.05 4.11 -11.32
C LYS A 111 0.63 4.18 -12.73
N LYS A 112 0.69 3.04 -13.38
CA LYS A 112 1.17 2.89 -14.77
C LYS A 112 0.25 1.94 -15.49
N ASP A 113 -0.38 2.40 -16.55
CA ASP A 113 -1.25 1.56 -17.38
C ASP A 113 -2.22 0.70 -16.54
N LYS A 114 -1.88 -0.57 -16.36
CA LYS A 114 -2.70 -1.55 -15.65
C LYS A 114 -2.28 -1.80 -14.22
N LEU A 115 -1.17 -1.21 -13.76
CA LEU A 115 -0.60 -1.49 -12.45
C LEU A 115 -0.64 -0.29 -11.52
N PHE A 116 -1.08 -0.54 -10.31
CA PHE A 116 -1.10 0.42 -9.20
C PHE A 116 -0.12 -0.09 -8.15
N SER A 117 0.76 0.77 -7.68
CA SER A 117 1.83 0.40 -6.76
C SER A 117 1.87 1.29 -5.54
N GLN A 118 2.00 0.66 -4.38
CA GLN A 118 2.24 1.32 -3.10
C GLN A 118 3.58 0.86 -2.55
N GLN A 119 4.48 1.80 -2.31
CA GLN A 119 5.81 1.52 -1.78
C GLN A 119 5.95 2.15 -0.40
N LEU A 120 6.02 1.31 0.63
CA LEU A 120 6.28 1.75 2.00
C LEU A 120 7.79 1.76 2.22
N GLU A 121 8.32 2.91 2.63
CA GLU A 121 9.74 3.08 2.94
C GLU A 121 9.90 3.20 4.45
N ILE A 122 10.81 2.41 5.02
CA ILE A 122 11.08 2.37 6.45
C ILE A 122 12.56 2.65 6.67
N TYR A 123 12.85 3.79 7.21
CA TYR A 123 14.23 4.24 7.50
C TYR A 123 14.73 3.80 8.87
#